data_d7d9b54779da8452864b1aff817d1fb1
#
_entry.id   d7d9b54779da8452864b1aff817d1fb1
#
_cell.length_a   1.000
_cell.length_b   1.000
_cell.length_c   1.000
_cell.angle_alpha   90.00
_cell.angle_beta   90.00
_cell.angle_gamma   90.00
#
_symmetry.space_group_name_H-M   'P 1'
#
loop_
_entity.id
_entity.type
_entity.pdbx_description
1 polymer ?
#
loop_
_entity_poly.entity_id
_entity_poly.type
_entity_poly.pdbx_seq_one_letter_code
_entity_poly.pdbx_strand_id
1 'polypeptide(L)'
;MHGSAHHLTALERAEALCQTRGVQLTPLRRDVLRLVLEAQAPIGAYALLDKLKTSRAKAAPPTVYRALDFLLEQGLIHRLERLNAFIGCIEARDGHDHDHAHDHPHQFLICRGCGATREISDHAVEAAIAAAALRGGFSSARATVEIEGLCAKCGQAAMPDGR
;
A
#
# COMPACT_ATOMS: atom_id res chain seq x y z
N MET A 1 -17.32 0.69 15.18
CA MET A 1 -16.65 -0.56 15.59
C MET A 1 -16.60 -1.60 14.45
N HIS A 2 -16.19 -1.22 13.23
CA HIS A 2 -16.22 -2.12 12.05
C HIS A 2 -14.82 -2.40 11.47
N GLY A 3 -13.74 -1.96 12.12
CA GLY A 3 -12.40 -2.09 11.57
C GLY A 3 -11.72 -3.45 11.77
N SER A 4 -12.08 -4.19 12.83
CA SER A 4 -11.33 -5.38 13.26
C SER A 4 -11.53 -6.62 12.37
N ALA A 5 -12.75 -6.83 11.86
CA ALA A 5 -13.07 -8.00 11.05
C ALA A 5 -12.45 -7.96 9.64
N HIS A 6 -12.40 -6.77 9.02
CA HIS A 6 -11.76 -6.61 7.70
C HIS A 6 -10.23 -6.77 7.74
N HIS A 7 -9.59 -6.35 8.85
CA HIS A 7 -8.14 -6.52 9.00
C HIS A 7 -7.72 -7.97 9.22
N LEU A 8 -8.50 -8.75 9.99
CA LEU A 8 -8.26 -10.18 10.18
C LEU A 8 -8.35 -10.94 8.85
N THR A 9 -9.37 -10.66 8.05
CA THR A 9 -9.51 -11.31 6.73
C THR A 9 -8.37 -10.96 5.76
N ALA A 10 -7.82 -9.76 5.81
CA ALA A 10 -6.67 -9.37 4.99
C ALA A 10 -5.38 -10.10 5.40
N LEU A 11 -5.15 -10.29 6.70
CA LEU A 11 -4.02 -11.07 7.20
C LEU A 11 -4.13 -12.55 6.83
N GLU A 12 -5.29 -13.14 6.95
CA GLU A 12 -5.55 -14.54 6.57
C GLU A 12 -5.32 -14.76 5.07
N ARG A 13 -5.77 -13.82 4.22
CA ARG A 13 -5.49 -13.87 2.78
C ARG A 13 -4.00 -13.75 2.48
N ALA A 14 -3.30 -12.86 3.17
CA ALA A 14 -1.86 -12.72 3.01
C ALA A 14 -1.10 -14.00 3.41
N GLU A 15 -1.54 -14.68 4.46
CA GLU A 15 -0.98 -15.97 4.88
C GLU A 15 -1.21 -17.04 3.81
N ALA A 16 -2.43 -17.15 3.31
CA ALA A 16 -2.78 -18.13 2.25
C ALA A 16 -1.96 -17.85 0.98
N LEU A 17 -1.82 -16.59 0.57
CA LEU A 17 -1.01 -16.19 -0.57
C LEU A 17 0.47 -16.57 -0.40
N CYS A 18 1.04 -16.30 0.76
CA CYS A 18 2.42 -16.68 1.08
C CYS A 18 2.62 -18.20 1.04
N GLN A 19 1.65 -18.97 1.57
CA GLN A 19 1.67 -20.44 1.51
C GLN A 19 1.64 -20.95 0.07
N THR A 20 0.74 -20.42 -0.76
CA THR A 20 0.65 -20.77 -2.18
C THR A 20 1.95 -20.52 -2.93
N ARG A 21 2.65 -19.44 -2.59
CA ARG A 21 3.94 -19.06 -3.20
C ARG A 21 5.14 -19.79 -2.59
N GLY A 22 4.96 -20.61 -1.58
CA GLY A 22 6.05 -21.32 -0.89
C GLY A 22 6.97 -20.39 -0.10
N VAL A 23 6.50 -19.22 0.30
CA VAL A 23 7.26 -18.23 1.10
C VAL A 23 6.68 -18.13 2.51
N GLN A 24 7.53 -17.79 3.47
CA GLN A 24 7.11 -17.78 4.86
C GLN A 24 6.76 -16.36 5.36
N LEU A 25 5.50 -16.17 5.75
CA LEU A 25 5.08 -15.00 6.51
C LEU A 25 5.41 -15.23 8.00
N THR A 26 6.65 -14.92 8.39
CA THR A 26 7.09 -15.10 9.78
C THR A 26 6.26 -14.25 10.76
N PRO A 27 6.23 -14.58 12.08
CA PRO A 27 5.50 -13.79 13.06
C PRO A 27 5.86 -12.31 13.04
N LEU A 28 7.12 -11.95 12.82
CA LEU A 28 7.55 -10.56 12.68
C LEU A 28 6.96 -9.88 11.44
N ARG A 29 7.04 -10.53 10.28
CA ARG A 29 6.47 -10.00 9.02
C ARG A 29 4.96 -9.81 9.13
N ARG A 30 4.30 -10.75 9.80
CA ARG A 30 2.87 -10.68 10.10
C ARG A 30 2.54 -9.49 11.00
N ASP A 31 3.31 -9.24 12.05
CA ASP A 31 3.11 -8.08 12.93
C ASP A 31 3.30 -6.76 12.19
N VAL A 32 4.33 -6.65 11.34
CA VAL A 32 4.55 -5.45 10.52
C VAL A 32 3.40 -5.25 9.52
N LEU A 33 2.96 -6.31 8.84
CA LEU A 33 1.81 -6.23 7.93
C LEU A 33 0.55 -5.78 8.67
N ARG A 34 0.26 -6.36 9.84
CA ARG A 34 -0.89 -5.97 10.66
C ARG A 34 -0.85 -4.48 11.00
N LEU A 35 0.29 -3.96 11.42
CA LEU A 35 0.44 -2.53 11.73
C LEU A 35 0.22 -1.62 10.52
N VAL A 36 0.66 -2.04 9.33
CA VAL A 36 0.39 -1.29 8.09
C VAL A 36 -1.10 -1.33 7.73
N LEU A 37 -1.76 -2.49 7.89
CA LEU A 37 -3.18 -2.64 7.58
C LEU A 37 -4.09 -1.91 8.59
N GLU A 38 -3.68 -1.81 9.86
CA GLU A 38 -4.40 -1.08 10.91
C GLU A 38 -4.22 0.43 10.80
N ALA A 39 -3.19 0.90 10.10
CA ALA A 39 -2.97 2.32 9.89
C ALA A 39 -4.08 2.91 9.00
N GLN A 40 -4.68 3.99 9.46
CA GLN A 40 -5.73 4.70 8.69
C GLN A 40 -5.16 5.62 7.60
N ALA A 41 -3.85 5.82 7.61
CA ALA A 41 -3.11 6.62 6.65
C ALA A 41 -1.76 5.93 6.38
N PRO A 42 -1.06 6.28 5.28
CA PRO A 42 0.28 5.76 5.02
C PRO A 42 1.20 5.93 6.21
N ILE A 43 1.94 4.89 6.56
CA ILE A 43 2.77 4.85 7.76
C ILE A 43 4.25 4.68 7.41
N GLY A 44 5.13 5.53 7.97
CA GLY A 44 6.58 5.46 7.77
C GLY A 44 7.24 4.34 8.58
N ALA A 45 8.43 3.91 8.15
CA ALA A 45 9.18 2.81 8.78
C ALA A 45 9.51 3.08 10.26
N TYR A 46 9.82 4.31 10.64
CA TYR A 46 10.11 4.64 12.03
C TYR A 46 8.86 4.59 12.92
N ALA A 47 7.72 5.06 12.42
CA ALA A 47 6.47 4.95 13.15
C ALA A 47 6.03 3.48 13.31
N LEU A 48 6.29 2.63 12.32
CA LEU A 48 6.11 1.19 12.43
C LEU A 48 7.03 0.58 13.49
N LEU A 49 8.30 0.99 13.51
CA LEU A 49 9.27 0.53 14.51
C LEU A 49 8.81 0.89 15.92
N ASP A 50 8.34 2.12 16.15
CA ASP A 50 7.88 2.56 17.46
C ASP A 50 6.66 1.76 17.92
N LYS A 51 5.70 1.52 17.02
CA LYS A 51 4.56 0.64 17.30
C LYS A 51 4.99 -0.80 17.56
N LEU A 52 5.93 -1.32 16.79
CA LEU A 52 6.42 -2.70 16.93
C LEU A 52 7.14 -2.91 18.27
N LYS A 53 7.86 -1.92 18.77
CA LYS A 53 8.55 -1.98 20.07
C LYS A 53 7.63 -2.19 21.26
N THR A 54 6.35 -1.85 21.15
CA THR A 54 5.36 -2.10 22.21
C THR A 54 5.17 -3.60 22.47
N SER A 55 5.30 -4.43 21.45
CA SER A 55 5.19 -5.90 21.55
C SER A 55 6.53 -6.61 21.40
N ARG A 56 7.52 -5.96 20.78
CA ARG A 56 8.86 -6.51 20.50
C ARG A 56 9.93 -5.49 20.87
N ALA A 57 10.25 -5.40 22.17
CA ALA A 57 11.17 -4.40 22.72
C ALA A 57 12.56 -4.38 22.04
N LYS A 58 13.00 -5.52 21.48
CA LYS A 58 14.30 -5.64 20.78
C LYS A 58 14.22 -5.35 19.28
N ALA A 59 13.08 -4.89 18.77
CA ALA A 59 12.96 -4.54 17.36
C ALA A 59 13.91 -3.37 17.01
N ALA A 60 14.62 -3.51 15.90
CA ALA A 60 15.59 -2.55 15.41
C ALA A 60 15.26 -2.15 13.96
N PRO A 61 15.72 -0.98 13.48
CA PRO A 61 15.43 -0.52 12.13
C PRO A 61 15.70 -1.56 11.02
N PRO A 62 16.84 -2.28 11.00
CA PRO A 62 17.10 -3.29 9.97
C PRO A 62 16.04 -4.40 9.94
N THR A 63 15.50 -4.74 11.10
CA THR A 63 14.47 -5.77 11.24
C THR A 63 13.16 -5.35 10.57
N VAL A 64 12.75 -4.09 10.76
CA VAL A 64 11.55 -3.53 10.13
C VAL A 64 11.74 -3.43 8.62
N TYR A 65 12.88 -2.90 8.15
CA TYR A 65 13.14 -2.76 6.71
C TYR A 65 13.15 -4.11 5.99
N ARG A 66 13.76 -5.15 6.54
CA ARG A 66 13.72 -6.51 5.95
C ARG A 66 12.30 -7.07 5.87
N ALA A 67 11.47 -6.77 6.87
CA ALA A 67 10.06 -7.18 6.82
C ALA A 67 9.30 -6.39 5.74
N LEU A 68 9.51 -5.08 5.65
CA LEU A 68 8.90 -4.23 4.62
C LEU A 68 9.32 -4.65 3.21
N ASP A 69 10.61 -4.92 2.97
CA ASP A 69 11.13 -5.40 1.69
C ASP A 69 10.42 -6.69 1.27
N PHE A 70 10.32 -7.67 2.18
CA PHE A 70 9.57 -8.90 1.91
C PHE A 70 8.10 -8.63 1.56
N LEU A 71 7.42 -7.77 2.33
CA LEU A 71 6.01 -7.47 2.10
C LEU A 71 5.78 -6.75 0.77
N LEU A 72 6.71 -5.88 0.37
CA LEU A 72 6.72 -5.23 -0.95
C LEU A 72 6.93 -6.24 -2.08
N GLU A 73 7.92 -7.14 -1.95
CA GLU A 73 8.18 -8.21 -2.91
C GLU A 73 6.98 -9.12 -3.10
N GLN A 74 6.25 -9.40 -2.02
CA GLN A 74 5.04 -10.21 -2.08
C GLN A 74 3.79 -9.43 -2.53
N GLY A 75 3.89 -8.11 -2.77
CA GLY A 75 2.75 -7.28 -3.17
C GLY A 75 1.68 -7.13 -2.09
N LEU A 76 2.01 -7.35 -0.83
CA LEU A 76 1.09 -7.23 0.30
C LEU A 76 0.95 -5.78 0.78
N ILE A 77 1.93 -4.96 0.49
CA ILE A 77 1.96 -3.52 0.77
C ILE A 77 2.52 -2.76 -0.43
N HIS A 78 2.25 -1.47 -0.49
CA HIS A 78 2.85 -0.54 -1.45
C HIS A 78 3.64 0.53 -0.71
N ARG A 79 4.72 0.99 -1.33
CA ARG A 79 5.46 2.16 -0.89
C ARG A 79 5.01 3.37 -1.69
N LEU A 80 4.66 4.43 -1.00
CA LEU A 80 4.42 5.75 -1.57
C LEU A 80 5.72 6.54 -1.47
N GLU A 81 6.38 6.72 -2.60
CA GLU A 81 7.72 7.33 -2.64
C GLU A 81 7.67 8.78 -2.15
N ARG A 82 6.64 9.51 -2.54
CA ARG A 82 6.44 10.90 -2.17
C ARG A 82 6.30 11.12 -0.67
N LEU A 83 5.65 10.19 0.02
CA LEU A 83 5.43 10.26 1.47
C LEU A 83 6.50 9.49 2.26
N ASN A 84 7.36 8.73 1.58
CA ASN A 84 8.27 7.76 2.19
C ASN A 84 7.54 6.88 3.23
N ALA A 85 6.38 6.38 2.87
CA ALA A 85 5.47 5.66 3.73
C ALA A 85 4.89 4.44 3.03
N PHE A 86 4.26 3.55 3.80
CA PHE A 86 3.72 2.28 3.34
C PHE A 86 2.22 2.23 3.57
N ILE A 87 1.52 1.58 2.66
CA ILE A 87 0.07 1.35 2.71
C ILE A 87 -0.23 -0.11 2.34
N GLY A 88 -1.25 -0.69 2.94
CA GLY A 88 -1.69 -2.04 2.60
C GLY A 88 -2.28 -2.10 1.19
N CYS A 89 -2.04 -3.20 0.48
CA CYS A 89 -2.63 -3.44 -0.84
C CYS A 89 -4.14 -3.68 -0.73
N ILE A 90 -4.95 -3.01 -1.56
CA ILE A 90 -6.41 -3.19 -1.61
C ILE A 90 -6.76 -4.58 -2.12
N GLU A 91 -6.06 -5.11 -3.11
CA GLU A 91 -6.31 -6.45 -3.65
C GLU A 91 -6.14 -7.54 -2.59
N ALA A 92 -5.20 -7.35 -1.66
CA ALA A 92 -5.09 -8.21 -0.48
C ALA A 92 -6.30 -8.07 0.48
N ARG A 93 -7.08 -6.98 0.37
CA ARG A 93 -8.27 -6.72 1.19
C ARG A 93 -9.56 -7.29 0.61
N ASP A 94 -9.75 -7.24 -0.71
CA ASP A 94 -11.06 -7.44 -1.34
C ASP A 94 -11.27 -8.83 -1.94
N GLY A 95 -10.24 -9.71 -1.92
CA GLY A 95 -10.39 -11.13 -2.27
C GLY A 95 -10.82 -11.41 -3.71
N HIS A 96 -10.61 -10.48 -4.63
CA HIS A 96 -10.80 -10.75 -6.05
C HIS A 96 -9.65 -11.62 -6.55
N ASP A 97 -9.99 -12.89 -6.84
CA ASP A 97 -9.15 -13.88 -7.49
C ASP A 97 -8.78 -13.39 -8.90
N HIS A 98 -7.75 -12.58 -9.01
CA HIS A 98 -7.10 -12.36 -10.28
C HIS A 98 -5.68 -12.90 -10.21
N ASP A 99 -5.47 -13.99 -10.93
CA ASP A 99 -4.22 -14.74 -11.12
C ASP A 99 -3.11 -13.88 -11.80
N HIS A 100 -3.28 -12.56 -11.83
CA HIS A 100 -2.41 -11.56 -12.45
C HIS A 100 -1.92 -10.49 -11.46
N ALA A 101 -1.63 -10.89 -10.23
CA ALA A 101 -1.43 -10.03 -9.07
C ALA A 101 -0.27 -9.01 -9.13
N HIS A 102 0.46 -8.86 -10.22
CA HIS A 102 1.65 -8.01 -10.26
C HIS A 102 1.87 -7.19 -11.54
N ASP A 103 0.98 -7.27 -12.54
CA ASP A 103 1.19 -6.61 -13.85
C ASP A 103 0.45 -5.26 -14.00
N HIS A 104 -0.36 -4.87 -13.03
CA HIS A 104 -1.11 -3.61 -13.13
C HIS A 104 -0.38 -2.46 -12.43
N PRO A 105 -0.31 -1.27 -13.05
CA PRO A 105 0.22 -0.08 -12.40
C PRO A 105 -0.62 0.28 -11.18
N HIS A 106 0.00 0.33 -10.01
CA HIS A 106 -0.64 0.83 -8.81
C HIS A 106 -0.83 2.34 -8.92
N GLN A 107 -2.04 2.82 -8.66
CA GLN A 107 -2.42 4.22 -8.81
C GLN A 107 -2.91 4.74 -7.48
N PHE A 108 -2.36 5.86 -7.01
CA PHE A 108 -2.69 6.45 -5.73
C PHE A 108 -3.09 7.92 -5.88
N LEU A 109 -4.20 8.30 -5.25
CA LEU A 109 -4.58 9.68 -5.04
C LEU A 109 -4.12 10.12 -3.66
N ILE A 110 -3.34 11.18 -3.56
CA ILE A 110 -2.76 11.69 -2.32
C ILE A 110 -3.23 13.11 -2.09
N CYS A 111 -3.95 13.35 -0.99
CA CYS A 111 -4.39 14.69 -0.63
C CYS A 111 -3.29 15.45 0.11
N ARG A 112 -2.84 16.58 -0.45
CA ARG A 112 -1.87 17.46 0.18
C ARG A 112 -2.41 18.24 1.38
N GLY A 113 -3.74 18.35 1.51
CA GLY A 113 -4.39 19.07 2.60
C GLY A 113 -4.50 18.25 3.88
N CYS A 114 -4.94 16.99 3.79
CA CYS A 114 -5.21 16.15 4.97
C CYS A 114 -4.43 14.83 4.99
N GLY A 115 -3.58 14.54 3.98
CA GLY A 115 -2.82 13.31 3.89
C GLY A 115 -3.65 12.07 3.52
N ALA A 116 -4.96 12.22 3.30
CA ALA A 116 -5.81 11.11 2.87
C ALA A 116 -5.27 10.51 1.58
N THR A 117 -5.09 9.20 1.57
CA THR A 117 -4.57 8.44 0.44
C THR A 117 -5.57 7.37 0.04
N ARG A 118 -5.77 7.20 -1.25
CA ARG A 118 -6.68 6.21 -1.81
C ARG A 118 -6.03 5.55 -3.01
N GLU A 119 -5.97 4.24 -3.00
CA GLU A 119 -5.63 3.43 -4.15
C GLU A 119 -6.84 3.40 -5.11
N ILE A 120 -6.57 3.50 -6.40
CA ILE A 120 -7.55 3.35 -7.47
C ILE A 120 -7.02 2.36 -8.50
N SER A 121 -7.93 1.76 -9.26
CA SER A 121 -7.63 0.95 -10.44
C SER A 121 -8.41 1.55 -11.62
N ASP A 122 -7.67 2.09 -12.59
CA ASP A 122 -8.25 2.68 -13.80
C ASP A 122 -7.56 2.08 -15.03
N HIS A 123 -8.29 1.25 -15.77
CA HIS A 123 -7.78 0.55 -16.95
C HIS A 123 -7.33 1.48 -18.07
N ALA A 124 -7.90 2.69 -18.18
CA ALA A 124 -7.47 3.66 -19.18
C ALA A 124 -6.07 4.20 -18.85
N VAL A 125 -5.79 4.44 -17.58
CA VAL A 125 -4.45 4.84 -17.11
C VAL A 125 -3.45 3.71 -17.31
N GLU A 126 -3.81 2.48 -16.98
CA GLU A 126 -2.98 1.28 -17.20
C GLU A 126 -2.59 1.12 -18.66
N ALA A 127 -3.58 1.18 -19.57
CA ALA A 127 -3.36 1.08 -20.99
C ALA A 127 -2.47 2.22 -21.54
N ALA A 128 -2.66 3.44 -21.05
CA ALA A 128 -1.86 4.59 -21.45
C ALA A 128 -0.39 4.45 -21.04
N ILE A 129 -0.14 3.95 -19.82
CA ILE A 129 1.22 3.70 -19.32
C ILE A 129 1.89 2.59 -20.12
N ALA A 130 1.21 1.47 -20.35
CA ALA A 130 1.73 0.37 -21.15
C ALA A 130 2.08 0.81 -22.58
N ALA A 131 1.20 1.58 -23.21
CA ALA A 131 1.42 2.12 -24.54
C ALA A 131 2.60 3.12 -24.57
N ALA A 132 2.75 3.95 -23.53
CA ALA A 132 3.87 4.87 -23.42
C ALA A 132 5.21 4.13 -23.27
N ALA A 133 5.25 3.09 -22.44
CA ALA A 133 6.43 2.25 -22.25
C ALA A 133 6.86 1.58 -23.58
N LEU A 134 5.91 0.99 -24.31
CA LEU A 134 6.17 0.36 -25.61
C LEU A 134 6.71 1.36 -26.63
N ARG A 135 6.15 2.58 -26.73
CA ARG A 135 6.69 3.62 -27.60
C ARG A 135 8.10 4.05 -27.24
N GLY A 136 8.46 3.95 -25.95
CA GLY A 136 9.83 4.17 -25.46
C GLY A 136 10.76 2.97 -25.65
N GLY A 137 10.30 1.86 -26.23
CA GLY A 137 11.09 0.64 -26.38
C GLY A 137 11.27 -0.11 -25.05
N PHE A 138 10.38 0.12 -24.05
CA PHE A 138 10.45 -0.46 -22.71
C PHE A 138 9.44 -1.58 -22.52
N SER A 139 9.88 -2.71 -21.96
CA SER A 139 9.00 -3.73 -21.42
C SER A 139 8.77 -3.41 -19.93
N SER A 140 7.59 -2.93 -19.59
CA SER A 140 7.26 -2.55 -18.21
C SER A 140 6.98 -3.79 -17.37
N ALA A 141 7.74 -3.97 -16.28
CA ALA A 141 7.50 -5.03 -15.29
C ALA A 141 6.70 -4.53 -14.07
N ARG A 142 6.77 -3.25 -13.78
CA ARG A 142 6.05 -2.61 -12.66
C ARG A 142 5.94 -1.11 -12.92
N ALA A 143 4.78 -0.55 -12.60
CA ALA A 143 4.57 0.90 -12.62
C ALA A 143 3.81 1.33 -11.37
N THR A 144 4.10 2.54 -10.88
CA THR A 144 3.36 3.19 -9.79
C THR A 144 3.06 4.62 -10.21
N VAL A 145 1.81 5.05 -10.00
CA VAL A 145 1.35 6.41 -10.30
C VAL A 145 0.90 7.06 -9.00
N GLU A 146 1.51 8.16 -8.64
CA GLU A 146 1.12 8.98 -7.50
C GLU A 146 0.56 10.32 -8.01
N ILE A 147 -0.70 10.57 -7.71
CA ILE A 147 -1.42 11.79 -8.11
C ILE A 147 -1.65 12.63 -6.87
N GLU A 148 -0.99 13.77 -6.78
CA GLU A 148 -1.16 14.72 -5.69
C GLU A 148 -2.21 15.78 -6.02
N GLY A 149 -3.07 16.08 -5.06
CA GLY A 149 -4.11 17.08 -5.23
C GLY A 149 -4.79 17.42 -3.92
N LEU A 150 -6.02 17.88 -3.98
CA LEU A 150 -6.89 18.08 -2.82
C LEU A 150 -8.08 17.13 -2.93
N CYS A 151 -8.42 16.45 -1.85
CA CYS A 151 -9.68 15.69 -1.80
C CYS A 151 -10.87 16.66 -1.80
N ALA A 152 -12.07 16.16 -2.06
CA ALA A 152 -13.27 17.00 -2.14
C ALA A 152 -13.47 17.89 -0.90
N LYS A 153 -13.20 17.36 0.31
CA LYS A 153 -13.31 18.12 1.56
C LYS A 153 -12.29 19.27 1.62
N CYS A 154 -11.03 18.99 1.30
CA CYS A 154 -9.97 20.00 1.35
C CYS A 154 -10.08 20.99 0.19
N GLY A 155 -10.55 20.56 -0.98
CA GLY A 155 -10.79 21.45 -2.13
C GLY A 155 -11.90 22.45 -1.86
N GLN A 156 -13.01 22.01 -1.24
CA GLN A 156 -14.10 22.91 -0.84
C GLN A 156 -13.64 23.92 0.22
N ALA A 157 -12.83 23.49 1.19
CA ALA A 157 -12.29 24.39 2.22
C ALA A 157 -11.25 25.40 1.68
N ALA A 158 -10.63 25.10 0.53
CA ALA A 158 -9.64 25.98 -0.12
C ALA A 158 -10.27 26.98 -1.10
N MET A 159 -11.56 26.83 -1.45
CA MET A 159 -12.31 27.82 -2.22
C MET A 159 -12.87 28.85 -1.23
N PRO A 160 -12.37 30.09 -1.17
CA PRO A 160 -13.07 31.13 -0.45
C PRO A 160 -14.40 31.35 -1.11
N ASP A 161 -15.46 31.50 -0.29
CA ASP A 161 -16.83 31.80 -0.75
C ASP A 161 -16.75 32.86 -1.85
N GLY A 162 -17.19 32.46 -3.05
CA GLY A 162 -17.28 33.37 -4.19
C GLY A 162 -18.23 34.51 -3.87
N ARG A 163 -17.67 35.72 -3.75
CA ARG A 163 -18.42 36.95 -3.96
C ARG A 163 -18.25 37.40 -5.39
#